data_726dc6fa08bfb5c3cd7195d6544d2d55
#
_entry.id   726dc6fa08bfb5c3cd7195d6544d2d55
#
_cell.length_a   1.000
_cell.length_b   1.000
_cell.length_c   1.000
_cell.angle_alpha   90.00
_cell.angle_beta   90.00
_cell.angle_gamma   90.00
#
_symmetry.space_group_name_H-M   'P 1'
#
loop_
_entity.id
_entity.type
_entity.pdbx_description
1 polymer ?
#
loop_
_entity_poly.entity_id
_entity_poly.type
_entity_poly.pdbx_seq_one_letter_code
_entity_poly.pdbx_strand_id
1 'polypeptide(L)'
;MAAPRIPIAKQKFTEPLRVAIVGSGLAGLSVALGVQQHCSDPDLVHIDIYDAAAVLSEVGAGITLWPKTVALLRELGVLDSLDESPSEEVAFRMRKGDQSEGVDFYDVRFPKGSALRLLRAELQSRMLSSLRKGLNFHLSRRVIGLKQMDDEVLLTFADGSTTACDLAIGADGVHSTIRRLAVESECLLLKTEGSLASGVDVLASSAKTQWCGRYAYRGMVRMSALPPDHPSLEVPMRYVGADGQVITYPIPSKPIINVLAMARQEPADEPRTTDAPREDSEAAFAGWEPAVAQLLQAINAGSPTLPRWALVTVQPPPNYVFGRVVLIGDAAHGMLPYLGAGAGMAIDDGYALGRLLGDWANGGRRIPLASVLEAYESLRGPLTREMHARSLASAEALELGGEYEALRGQEVGKGTPGLLLLLEKLGATSPDDRYRTPYVQLLRTGWLFRIDDGTDQVRGSEAGATAELSLIV
;
A
#
# COMPACT_ATOMS: atom_id res chain seq x y z
N MET A 1 -3.23 -18.33 -22.46
CA MET A 1 -2.11 -18.25 -23.40
C MET A 1 -1.35 -16.98 -23.09
N ALA A 2 -0.04 -17.07 -22.83
CA ALA A 2 0.76 -15.87 -22.56
C ALA A 2 0.82 -15.01 -23.82
N ALA A 3 0.64 -13.69 -23.67
CA ALA A 3 0.79 -12.73 -24.77
C ALA A 3 2.21 -12.81 -25.33
N PRO A 4 2.42 -12.62 -26.63
CA PRO A 4 3.75 -12.52 -27.20
C PRO A 4 4.45 -11.29 -26.63
N ARG A 5 5.59 -11.52 -26.00
CA ARG A 5 6.41 -10.49 -25.38
C ARG A 5 7.28 -9.84 -26.45
N ILE A 6 7.38 -8.50 -26.43
CA ILE A 6 8.33 -7.78 -27.27
C ILE A 6 9.73 -8.31 -26.96
N PRO A 7 10.48 -8.85 -27.95
CA PRO A 7 11.82 -9.36 -27.69
C PRO A 7 12.73 -8.22 -27.24
N ILE A 8 13.28 -8.31 -26.05
CA ILE A 8 14.28 -7.36 -25.57
C ILE A 8 15.60 -7.66 -26.27
N ALA A 9 16.06 -6.74 -27.12
CA ALA A 9 17.33 -6.88 -27.84
C ALA A 9 18.51 -7.03 -26.86
N LYS A 10 19.59 -7.70 -27.29
CA LYS A 10 20.81 -7.92 -26.51
C LYS A 10 21.44 -6.56 -26.15
N GLN A 11 21.33 -6.17 -24.88
CA GLN A 11 21.89 -4.92 -24.37
C GLN A 11 23.43 -4.96 -24.37
N LYS A 12 24.08 -3.87 -24.79
CA LYS A 12 25.52 -3.71 -24.67
C LYS A 12 25.89 -3.46 -23.20
N PHE A 13 26.58 -4.41 -22.59
CA PHE A 13 26.91 -4.46 -21.16
C PHE A 13 27.98 -3.44 -20.67
N THR A 14 28.31 -2.45 -21.47
CA THR A 14 29.36 -1.46 -21.14
C THR A 14 28.81 -0.16 -20.56
N GLU A 15 27.50 0.07 -20.63
CA GLU A 15 26.87 1.30 -20.14
C GLU A 15 25.98 1.04 -18.93
N PRO A 16 25.86 2.01 -18.00
CA PRO A 16 24.95 1.89 -16.87
C PRO A 16 23.50 1.65 -17.31
N LEU A 17 22.75 0.92 -16.51
CA LEU A 17 21.28 0.81 -16.69
C LEU A 17 20.65 2.15 -16.31
N ARG A 18 19.98 2.80 -17.24
CA ARG A 18 19.24 4.05 -17.00
C ARG A 18 17.84 3.72 -16.50
N VAL A 19 17.55 4.02 -15.25
CA VAL A 19 16.25 3.77 -14.62
C VAL A 19 15.53 5.08 -14.36
N ALA A 20 14.33 5.25 -14.91
CA ALA A 20 13.44 6.36 -14.59
C ALA A 20 12.35 5.88 -13.60
N ILE A 21 12.36 6.40 -12.38
CA ILE A 21 11.31 6.17 -11.39
C ILE A 21 10.34 7.34 -11.45
N VAL A 22 9.08 7.07 -11.77
CA VAL A 22 8.03 8.09 -11.80
C VAL A 22 7.22 8.02 -10.52
N GLY A 23 7.42 8.97 -9.63
CA GLY A 23 6.86 9.07 -8.29
C GLY A 23 7.91 8.89 -7.20
N SER A 24 8.05 9.89 -6.33
CA SER A 24 8.96 9.91 -5.17
C SER A 24 8.27 9.51 -3.86
N GLY A 25 7.16 8.80 -3.94
CA GLY A 25 6.48 8.19 -2.79
C GLY A 25 7.28 7.02 -2.20
N LEU A 26 6.70 6.36 -1.18
CA LEU A 26 7.36 5.26 -0.46
C LEU A 26 7.83 4.13 -1.41
N ALA A 27 7.03 3.79 -2.43
CA ALA A 27 7.40 2.78 -3.42
C ALA A 27 8.66 3.15 -4.21
N GLY A 28 8.67 4.35 -4.82
CA GLY A 28 9.81 4.80 -5.64
C GLY A 28 11.10 4.96 -4.83
N LEU A 29 11.01 5.51 -3.62
CA LEU A 29 12.15 5.63 -2.72
C LEU A 29 12.68 4.25 -2.29
N SER A 30 11.80 3.25 -2.10
CA SER A 30 12.22 1.89 -1.75
C SER A 30 12.98 1.20 -2.88
N VAL A 31 12.66 1.47 -4.17
CA VAL A 31 13.48 0.99 -5.29
C VAL A 31 14.89 1.55 -5.18
N ALA A 32 15.02 2.86 -5.00
CA ALA A 32 16.32 3.52 -4.93
C ALA A 32 17.15 3.01 -3.75
N LEU A 33 16.53 2.82 -2.57
CA LEU A 33 17.18 2.23 -1.39
C LEU A 33 17.57 0.77 -1.63
N GLY A 34 16.70 -0.03 -2.25
CA GLY A 34 16.98 -1.42 -2.59
C GLY A 34 18.16 -1.56 -3.56
N VAL A 35 18.19 -0.77 -4.63
CA VAL A 35 19.34 -0.73 -5.54
C VAL A 35 20.61 -0.29 -4.79
N GLN A 36 20.51 0.76 -3.98
CA GLN A 36 21.64 1.27 -3.19
C GLN A 36 22.23 0.21 -2.25
N GLN A 37 21.39 -0.62 -1.63
CA GLN A 37 21.80 -1.66 -0.69
C GLN A 37 22.44 -2.85 -1.40
N HIS A 38 21.93 -3.21 -2.59
CA HIS A 38 22.29 -4.44 -3.30
C HIS A 38 23.16 -4.22 -4.54
N CYS A 39 23.43 -2.98 -4.94
CA CYS A 39 24.35 -2.65 -6.02
C CYS A 39 25.66 -2.10 -5.42
N SER A 40 26.75 -2.88 -5.51
CA SER A 40 28.05 -2.51 -4.93
C SER A 40 28.73 -1.36 -5.68
N ASP A 41 28.52 -1.28 -7.01
CA ASP A 41 29.06 -0.23 -7.86
C ASP A 41 27.92 0.70 -8.31
N PRO A 42 27.86 1.94 -7.78
CA PRO A 42 26.81 2.90 -8.12
C PRO A 42 26.80 3.29 -9.60
N ASP A 43 27.89 3.11 -10.32
CA ASP A 43 27.96 3.45 -11.75
C ASP A 43 27.29 2.39 -12.65
N LEU A 44 26.91 1.24 -12.10
CA LEU A 44 26.20 0.22 -12.85
C LEU A 44 24.72 0.56 -13.10
N VAL A 45 24.06 1.31 -12.19
CA VAL A 45 22.64 1.66 -12.27
C VAL A 45 22.46 3.14 -11.99
N HIS A 46 22.10 3.90 -13.00
CA HIS A 46 21.75 5.31 -12.91
C HIS A 46 20.25 5.47 -12.67
N ILE A 47 19.89 6.13 -11.60
CA ILE A 47 18.49 6.34 -11.20
C ILE A 47 18.16 7.84 -11.28
N ASP A 48 17.15 8.16 -12.07
CA ASP A 48 16.49 9.46 -12.10
C ASP A 48 15.06 9.31 -11.52
N ILE A 49 14.70 10.14 -10.53
CA ILE A 49 13.38 10.13 -9.89
C ILE A 49 12.62 11.37 -10.34
N TYR A 50 11.48 11.18 -10.99
CA TYR A 50 10.60 12.23 -11.50
C TYR A 50 9.34 12.34 -10.66
N ASP A 51 9.00 13.54 -10.20
CA ASP A 51 7.77 13.78 -9.46
C ASP A 51 7.01 14.99 -10.00
N ALA A 52 5.69 14.89 -10.04
CA ALA A 52 4.82 15.97 -10.46
C ALA A 52 4.72 17.11 -9.42
N ALA A 53 5.03 16.82 -8.17
CA ALA A 53 5.02 17.79 -7.08
C ALA A 53 6.21 18.76 -7.21
N ALA A 54 5.98 20.01 -6.82
CA ALA A 54 7.05 21.02 -6.80
C ALA A 54 7.96 20.88 -5.57
N VAL A 55 7.48 20.22 -4.53
CA VAL A 55 8.18 20.01 -3.26
C VAL A 55 7.88 18.60 -2.77
N LEU A 56 8.88 17.91 -2.26
CA LEU A 56 8.72 16.64 -1.57
C LEU A 56 8.09 16.89 -0.19
N SER A 57 6.78 17.04 -0.17
CA SER A 57 6.01 17.18 1.06
C SER A 57 4.79 16.28 1.00
N GLU A 58 4.54 15.58 2.07
CA GLU A 58 3.32 14.81 2.23
C GLU A 58 2.37 15.48 3.21
N VAL A 59 1.08 15.44 2.91
CA VAL A 59 0.03 15.88 3.84
C VAL A 59 0.08 14.99 5.07
N GLY A 60 0.04 15.60 6.25
CA GLY A 60 0.21 14.97 7.56
C GLY A 60 -0.78 13.85 7.86
N ALA A 61 -0.49 12.68 7.32
CA ALA A 61 -1.25 11.46 7.51
C ALA A 61 -0.45 10.50 8.39
N GLY A 62 -1.09 9.90 9.40
CA GLY A 62 -0.51 8.77 10.12
C GLY A 62 -0.51 7.53 9.23
N ILE A 63 0.49 6.70 9.40
CA ILE A 63 0.57 5.34 8.84
C ILE A 63 0.92 4.34 9.92
N THR A 64 0.50 3.10 9.71
CA THR A 64 0.95 1.94 10.49
C THR A 64 1.78 1.06 9.59
N LEU A 65 2.96 0.68 10.05
CA LEU A 65 3.82 -0.31 9.41
C LEU A 65 3.82 -1.57 10.26
N TRP A 66 3.66 -2.70 9.60
CA TRP A 66 3.62 -4.00 10.25
C TRP A 66 5.01 -4.60 10.44
N PRO A 67 5.19 -5.60 11.32
CA PRO A 67 6.50 -6.07 11.77
C PRO A 67 7.49 -6.34 10.66
N LYS A 68 7.06 -6.97 9.57
CA LYS A 68 7.95 -7.27 8.44
C LYS A 68 8.49 -6.00 7.75
N THR A 69 7.61 -5.06 7.42
CA THR A 69 8.02 -3.81 6.78
C THR A 69 8.94 -3.00 7.69
N VAL A 70 8.69 -3.05 9.01
CA VAL A 70 9.57 -2.43 10.01
C VAL A 70 10.95 -3.09 9.99
N ALA A 71 11.03 -4.42 9.97
CA ALA A 71 12.29 -5.15 9.87
C ALA A 71 13.05 -4.80 8.58
N LEU A 72 12.34 -4.76 7.44
CA LEU A 72 12.91 -4.36 6.16
C LEU A 72 13.48 -2.93 6.16
N LEU A 73 12.75 -1.97 6.73
CA LEU A 73 13.23 -0.58 6.81
C LEU A 73 14.45 -0.43 7.74
N ARG A 74 14.58 -1.31 8.74
CA ARG A 74 15.81 -1.40 9.57
C ARG A 74 16.97 -1.95 8.76
N GLU A 75 16.78 -3.01 8.00
CA GLU A 75 17.79 -3.56 7.09
C GLU A 75 18.27 -2.51 6.09
N LEU A 76 17.36 -1.69 5.56
CA LEU A 76 17.67 -0.57 4.67
C LEU A 76 18.32 0.65 5.37
N GLY A 77 18.51 0.59 6.70
CA GLY A 77 19.09 1.70 7.46
C GLY A 77 18.20 2.95 7.57
N VAL A 78 16.91 2.80 7.31
CA VAL A 78 15.91 3.89 7.42
C VAL A 78 15.42 4.06 8.86
N LEU A 79 15.35 2.96 9.60
CA LEU A 79 14.95 2.91 11.00
C LEU A 79 16.08 2.35 11.86
N ASP A 80 16.20 2.90 13.07
CA ASP A 80 17.16 2.39 14.06
C ASP A 80 16.74 0.98 14.52
N SER A 81 17.73 0.20 14.99
CA SER A 81 17.46 -1.05 15.70
C SER A 81 16.66 -0.73 16.97
N LEU A 82 15.59 -1.46 17.22
CA LEU A 82 14.88 -1.41 18.50
C LEU A 82 15.29 -2.65 19.31
N ASP A 83 15.46 -2.46 20.61
CA ASP A 83 15.55 -3.60 21.52
C ASP A 83 14.23 -4.37 21.46
N GLU A 84 14.28 -5.62 21.02
CA GLU A 84 13.13 -6.51 21.03
C GLU A 84 12.73 -6.77 22.48
N SER A 85 11.56 -6.29 22.87
CA SER A 85 10.98 -6.60 24.16
C SER A 85 10.18 -7.90 24.06
N PRO A 86 10.33 -8.86 24.96
CA PRO A 86 9.50 -10.06 25.01
C PRO A 86 8.04 -9.77 25.36
N SER A 87 7.74 -8.54 25.80
CA SER A 87 6.36 -8.13 26.11
C SER A 87 5.56 -7.85 24.84
N GLU A 88 4.26 -8.07 24.93
CA GLU A 88 3.29 -7.75 23.85
C GLU A 88 2.63 -6.40 24.07
N GLU A 89 2.18 -5.81 22.96
CA GLU A 89 1.34 -4.62 22.97
C GLU A 89 0.07 -4.85 22.14
N VAL A 90 -0.99 -4.12 22.48
CA VAL A 90 -2.22 -4.08 21.68
C VAL A 90 -1.96 -3.27 20.43
N ALA A 91 -1.94 -3.95 19.28
CA ALA A 91 -1.82 -3.29 17.99
C ALA A 91 -3.11 -2.57 17.58
N PHE A 92 -4.24 -3.23 17.82
CA PHE A 92 -5.58 -2.64 17.74
C PHE A 92 -6.52 -3.34 18.73
N ARG A 93 -7.37 -2.55 19.37
CA ARG A 93 -8.58 -3.02 20.03
C ARG A 93 -9.76 -2.84 19.10
N MET A 94 -10.48 -3.92 18.84
CA MET A 94 -11.69 -3.89 18.03
C MET A 94 -12.91 -3.68 18.93
N ARG A 95 -13.75 -2.72 18.53
CA ARG A 95 -14.90 -2.29 19.33
C ARG A 95 -16.10 -2.09 18.41
N LYS A 96 -17.25 -2.71 18.76
CA LYS A 96 -18.52 -2.38 18.09
C LYS A 96 -18.97 -1.03 18.61
N GLY A 97 -18.99 -0.04 17.73
CA GLY A 97 -19.19 1.37 18.09
C GLY A 97 -20.49 1.98 17.59
N ASP A 98 -21.25 1.30 16.72
CA ASP A 98 -22.52 1.75 16.16
C ASP A 98 -23.72 1.46 17.08
N GLN A 99 -23.56 1.73 18.36
CA GLN A 99 -24.55 1.56 19.42
C GLN A 99 -24.31 2.59 20.55
N SER A 100 -25.26 2.71 21.48
CA SER A 100 -25.22 3.73 22.55
C SER A 100 -24.02 3.59 23.48
N GLU A 101 -23.60 2.36 23.77
CA GLU A 101 -22.43 2.00 24.55
C GLU A 101 -21.62 0.97 23.78
N GLY A 102 -20.42 1.35 23.34
CA GLY A 102 -19.56 0.47 22.55
C GLY A 102 -19.03 -0.72 23.34
N VAL A 103 -18.79 -1.84 22.65
CA VAL A 103 -18.31 -3.08 23.25
C VAL A 103 -16.99 -3.54 22.65
N ASP A 104 -15.95 -3.63 23.49
CA ASP A 104 -14.68 -4.22 23.12
C ASP A 104 -14.82 -5.73 22.98
N PHE A 105 -14.42 -6.28 21.81
CA PHE A 105 -14.63 -7.69 21.55
C PHE A 105 -13.35 -8.46 21.16
N TYR A 106 -12.28 -7.74 20.72
CA TYR A 106 -11.04 -8.39 20.32
C TYR A 106 -9.83 -7.46 20.40
N ASP A 107 -8.70 -7.96 20.89
CA ASP A 107 -7.41 -7.29 20.88
C ASP A 107 -6.44 -7.98 19.89
N VAL A 108 -6.05 -7.30 18.84
CA VAL A 108 -4.93 -7.73 17.99
C VAL A 108 -3.63 -7.38 18.70
N ARG A 109 -2.78 -8.38 18.98
CA ARG A 109 -1.53 -8.21 19.73
C ARG A 109 -0.31 -8.59 18.89
N PHE A 110 0.77 -7.84 19.06
CA PHE A 110 2.08 -8.10 18.47
C PHE A 110 3.18 -7.94 19.54
N PRO A 111 4.39 -8.49 19.29
CA PRO A 111 5.54 -8.16 20.10
C PRO A 111 5.75 -6.64 20.15
N LYS A 112 6.04 -6.11 21.34
CA LYS A 112 6.18 -4.67 21.56
C LYS A 112 7.27 -4.10 20.66
N GLY A 113 6.97 -2.98 20.00
CA GLY A 113 7.88 -2.30 19.09
C GLY A 113 8.01 -2.95 17.71
N SER A 114 7.29 -4.05 17.43
CA SER A 114 7.34 -4.69 16.11
C SER A 114 6.45 -3.98 15.08
N ALA A 115 5.35 -3.34 15.50
CA ALA A 115 4.53 -2.47 14.65
C ALA A 115 4.85 -1.01 14.93
N LEU A 116 5.02 -0.21 13.87
CA LEU A 116 5.41 1.20 13.98
C LEU A 116 4.28 2.11 13.49
N ARG A 117 4.00 3.17 14.26
CA ARG A 117 3.04 4.22 13.91
C ARG A 117 3.76 5.55 13.87
N LEU A 118 3.67 6.25 12.74
CA LEU A 118 4.35 7.52 12.52
C LEU A 118 3.61 8.35 11.49
N LEU A 119 4.05 9.58 11.31
CA LEU A 119 3.59 10.40 10.19
C LEU A 119 4.24 9.91 8.88
N ARG A 120 3.47 9.82 7.81
CA ARG A 120 3.97 9.42 6.49
C ARG A 120 5.09 10.34 6.00
N ALA A 121 4.96 11.65 6.23
CA ALA A 121 6.01 12.63 5.93
C ALA A 121 7.30 12.37 6.70
N GLU A 122 7.22 11.91 7.95
CA GLU A 122 8.40 11.55 8.75
C GLU A 122 9.12 10.33 8.15
N LEU A 123 8.38 9.29 7.76
CA LEU A 123 8.97 8.14 7.09
C LEU A 123 9.63 8.52 5.77
N GLN A 124 8.93 9.29 4.92
CA GLN A 124 9.48 9.75 3.66
C GLN A 124 10.77 10.55 3.86
N SER A 125 10.79 11.45 4.83
CA SER A 125 11.99 12.23 5.18
C SER A 125 13.16 11.34 5.62
N ARG A 126 12.90 10.31 6.43
CA ARG A 126 13.92 9.32 6.85
C ARG A 126 14.44 8.54 5.64
N MET A 127 13.56 8.07 4.76
CA MET A 127 13.96 7.36 3.52
C MET A 127 14.84 8.25 2.64
N LEU A 128 14.44 9.51 2.43
CA LEU A 128 15.24 10.49 1.66
C LEU A 128 16.61 10.71 2.29
N SER A 129 16.70 10.80 3.63
CA SER A 129 17.95 11.00 4.35
C SER A 129 18.87 9.76 4.29
N SER A 130 18.32 8.57 4.09
CA SER A 130 19.07 7.30 3.95
C SER A 130 19.60 7.06 2.53
N LEU A 131 19.14 7.85 1.55
CA LEU A 131 19.65 7.77 0.18
C LEU A 131 21.05 8.37 0.06
N ARG A 132 21.89 7.74 -0.78
CA ARG A 132 23.22 8.28 -1.11
C ARG A 132 23.08 9.66 -1.76
N LYS A 133 24.05 10.53 -1.51
CA LYS A 133 24.17 11.80 -2.23
C LYS A 133 24.45 11.52 -3.71
N GLY A 134 23.78 12.26 -4.61
CA GLY A 134 24.01 12.15 -6.05
C GLY A 134 22.89 11.47 -6.83
N LEU A 135 21.81 11.02 -6.17
CA LEU A 135 20.57 10.66 -6.88
C LEU A 135 19.90 11.92 -7.45
N ASN A 136 19.44 11.82 -8.68
CA ASN A 136 18.82 12.92 -9.38
C ASN A 136 17.31 12.97 -9.11
N PHE A 137 16.86 14.01 -8.44
CA PHE A 137 15.42 14.30 -8.25
C PHE A 137 14.98 15.41 -9.18
N HIS A 138 13.98 15.11 -10.00
CA HIS A 138 13.38 16.03 -10.96
C HIS A 138 11.95 16.35 -10.52
N LEU A 139 11.79 17.43 -9.76
CA LEU A 139 10.48 17.89 -9.28
C LEU A 139 9.77 18.73 -10.35
N SER A 140 8.45 18.93 -10.19
CA SER A 140 7.59 19.57 -11.19
C SER A 140 7.65 18.91 -12.58
N ARG A 141 7.93 17.59 -12.61
CA ARG A 141 8.06 16.78 -13.83
C ARG A 141 6.90 15.79 -13.95
N ARG A 142 5.75 16.31 -14.34
CA ARG A 142 4.55 15.48 -14.59
C ARG A 142 4.68 14.75 -15.91
N VAL A 143 4.75 13.43 -15.87
CA VAL A 143 4.69 12.57 -17.07
C VAL A 143 3.30 12.63 -17.68
N ILE A 144 3.21 12.85 -18.98
CA ILE A 144 1.96 12.86 -19.76
C ILE A 144 1.98 11.88 -20.93
N GLY A 145 3.15 11.38 -21.33
CA GLY A 145 3.32 10.44 -22.43
C GLY A 145 4.39 9.41 -22.13
N LEU A 146 4.21 8.21 -22.71
CA LEU A 146 5.12 7.08 -22.62
C LEU A 146 5.13 6.37 -23.98
N LYS A 147 6.31 6.12 -24.52
CA LYS A 147 6.49 5.34 -25.75
C LYS A 147 7.61 4.33 -25.53
N GLN A 148 7.31 3.05 -25.69
CA GLN A 148 8.32 2.01 -25.70
C GLN A 148 8.90 1.86 -27.11
N MET A 149 10.21 1.73 -27.19
CA MET A 149 10.99 1.40 -28.37
C MET A 149 11.73 0.08 -28.12
N ASP A 150 12.44 -0.44 -29.09
CA ASP A 150 13.12 -1.76 -28.96
C ASP A 150 14.08 -1.80 -27.76
N ASP A 151 14.86 -0.74 -27.56
CA ASP A 151 15.93 -0.69 -26.56
C ASP A 151 15.67 0.27 -25.39
N GLU A 152 14.69 1.16 -25.50
CA GLU A 152 14.46 2.19 -24.50
C GLU A 152 12.99 2.61 -24.38
N VAL A 153 12.71 3.33 -23.32
CA VAL A 153 11.41 3.99 -23.07
C VAL A 153 11.61 5.48 -23.12
N LEU A 154 10.79 6.17 -23.93
CA LEU A 154 10.74 7.62 -24.00
C LEU A 154 9.57 8.12 -23.13
N LEU A 155 9.89 8.93 -22.12
CA LEU A 155 8.91 9.64 -21.30
C LEU A 155 8.76 11.07 -21.80
N THR A 156 7.53 11.57 -21.87
CA THR A 156 7.20 12.96 -22.23
C THR A 156 6.59 13.65 -21.01
N PHE A 157 7.08 14.83 -20.70
CA PHE A 157 6.61 15.64 -19.58
C PHE A 157 5.64 16.74 -20.01
N ALA A 158 4.89 17.29 -19.05
CA ALA A 158 3.89 18.33 -19.30
C ALA A 158 4.47 19.65 -19.85
N ASP A 159 5.76 19.90 -19.64
CA ASP A 159 6.49 21.05 -20.21
C ASP A 159 6.98 20.80 -21.65
N GLY A 160 6.64 19.66 -22.24
CA GLY A 160 7.03 19.26 -23.59
C GLY A 160 8.44 18.63 -23.69
N SER A 161 9.21 18.61 -22.60
CA SER A 161 10.52 17.94 -22.60
C SER A 161 10.36 16.42 -22.60
N THR A 162 11.41 15.71 -23.02
CA THR A 162 11.44 14.24 -23.05
C THR A 162 12.71 13.71 -22.40
N THR A 163 12.64 12.47 -21.92
CA THR A 163 13.81 11.72 -21.46
C THR A 163 13.72 10.26 -21.90
N ALA A 164 14.87 9.65 -22.17
CA ALA A 164 14.98 8.25 -22.55
C ALA A 164 15.61 7.45 -21.40
N CYS A 165 15.08 6.28 -21.13
CA CYS A 165 15.60 5.34 -20.11
C CYS A 165 15.51 3.90 -20.61
N ASP A 166 16.27 3.00 -19.99
CA ASP A 166 16.23 1.57 -20.32
C ASP A 166 15.11 0.83 -19.60
N LEU A 167 14.67 1.39 -18.46
CA LEU A 167 13.59 0.87 -17.64
C LEU A 167 12.81 2.04 -17.03
N ALA A 168 11.50 2.07 -17.21
CA ALA A 168 10.59 3.01 -16.56
C ALA A 168 9.82 2.29 -15.44
N ILE A 169 9.81 2.87 -14.23
CA ILE A 169 9.11 2.33 -13.06
C ILE A 169 7.98 3.30 -12.69
N GLY A 170 6.73 2.85 -12.83
CA GLY A 170 5.54 3.58 -12.41
C GLY A 170 5.29 3.38 -10.92
N ALA A 171 5.61 4.41 -10.14
CA ALA A 171 5.40 4.53 -8.70
C ALA A 171 4.53 5.76 -8.35
N ASP A 172 3.72 6.22 -9.32
CA ASP A 172 2.97 7.47 -9.33
C ASP A 172 1.56 7.36 -8.69
N GLY A 173 1.38 6.35 -7.85
CA GLY A 173 0.25 6.22 -6.95
C GLY A 173 -1.04 5.73 -7.60
N VAL A 174 -2.14 5.77 -6.85
CA VAL A 174 -3.43 5.19 -7.25
C VAL A 174 -3.98 5.77 -8.56
N HIS A 175 -3.72 7.05 -8.84
CA HIS A 175 -4.09 7.74 -10.08
C HIS A 175 -3.00 7.68 -11.17
N SER A 176 -2.25 6.60 -11.22
CA SER A 176 -1.06 6.42 -12.06
C SER A 176 -1.30 6.73 -13.54
N THR A 177 -0.51 7.67 -14.05
CA THR A 177 -0.40 7.95 -15.49
C THR A 177 0.37 6.86 -16.21
N ILE A 178 1.43 6.32 -15.59
CA ILE A 178 2.23 5.24 -16.17
C ILE A 178 1.39 3.99 -16.36
N ARG A 179 0.58 3.58 -15.37
CA ARG A 179 -0.36 2.46 -15.51
C ARG A 179 -1.28 2.67 -16.69
N ARG A 180 -1.95 3.81 -16.75
CA ARG A 180 -2.89 4.12 -17.83
C ARG A 180 -2.23 4.01 -19.21
N LEU A 181 -1.08 4.64 -19.40
CA LEU A 181 -0.37 4.64 -20.67
C LEU A 181 0.14 3.24 -21.07
N ALA A 182 0.68 2.47 -20.10
CA ALA A 182 1.16 1.12 -20.35
C ALA A 182 0.01 0.18 -20.72
N VAL A 183 -1.11 0.23 -19.98
CA VAL A 183 -2.30 -0.58 -20.26
C VAL A 183 -2.94 -0.20 -21.60
N GLU A 184 -3.08 1.09 -21.91
CA GLU A 184 -3.62 1.55 -23.20
C GLU A 184 -2.78 1.07 -24.39
N SER A 185 -1.45 1.13 -24.26
CA SER A 185 -0.51 0.62 -25.27
C SER A 185 -0.64 -0.90 -25.46
N GLU A 186 -0.69 -1.66 -24.39
CA GLU A 186 -0.85 -3.13 -24.43
C GLU A 186 -2.21 -3.53 -25.03
N CYS A 187 -3.29 -2.85 -24.65
CA CYS A 187 -4.61 -3.08 -25.25
C CYS A 187 -4.61 -2.84 -26.78
N LEU A 188 -3.86 -1.86 -27.24
CA LEU A 188 -3.73 -1.59 -28.68
C LEU A 188 -2.99 -2.73 -29.38
N LEU A 189 -1.88 -3.20 -28.82
CA LEU A 189 -1.12 -4.34 -29.35
C LEU A 189 -1.99 -5.60 -29.42
N LEU A 190 -2.66 -5.97 -28.33
CA LEU A 190 -3.53 -7.13 -28.27
C LEU A 190 -4.68 -7.08 -29.29
N LYS A 191 -5.24 -5.90 -29.57
CA LYS A 191 -6.27 -5.73 -30.60
C LYS A 191 -5.70 -5.94 -32.01
N THR A 192 -4.49 -5.45 -32.28
CA THR A 192 -3.85 -5.62 -33.58
C THR A 192 -3.47 -7.08 -33.85
N GLU A 193 -3.18 -7.85 -32.80
CA GLU A 193 -2.86 -9.27 -32.87
C GLU A 193 -4.10 -10.19 -32.89
N GLY A 194 -5.31 -9.62 -32.84
CA GLY A 194 -6.57 -10.38 -32.90
C GLY A 194 -6.92 -11.12 -31.61
N SER A 195 -6.44 -10.65 -30.47
CA SER A 195 -6.79 -11.22 -29.15
C SER A 195 -8.29 -11.10 -28.85
N LEU A 196 -8.81 -12.04 -28.02
CA LEU A 196 -10.20 -12.06 -27.62
C LEU A 196 -10.58 -10.76 -26.90
N ALA A 197 -11.70 -10.16 -27.28
CA ALA A 197 -12.21 -8.91 -26.74
C ALA A 197 -12.32 -8.93 -25.20
N SER A 198 -12.78 -10.05 -24.60
CA SER A 198 -12.91 -10.19 -23.15
C SER A 198 -11.60 -10.02 -22.38
N GLY A 199 -10.48 -10.49 -22.94
CA GLY A 199 -9.16 -10.31 -22.31
C GLY A 199 -8.69 -8.84 -22.36
N VAL A 200 -8.97 -8.17 -23.47
CA VAL A 200 -8.66 -6.74 -23.65
C VAL A 200 -9.50 -5.88 -22.70
N ASP A 201 -10.78 -6.19 -22.51
CA ASP A 201 -11.67 -5.45 -21.63
C ASP A 201 -11.25 -5.57 -20.16
N VAL A 202 -10.85 -6.78 -19.72
CA VAL A 202 -10.30 -6.99 -18.37
C VAL A 202 -9.05 -6.16 -18.15
N LEU A 203 -8.12 -6.15 -19.11
CA LEU A 203 -6.92 -5.33 -19.01
C LEU A 203 -7.26 -3.82 -19.03
N ALA A 204 -8.15 -3.38 -19.90
CA ALA A 204 -8.56 -1.98 -20.03
C ALA A 204 -9.19 -1.44 -18.74
N SER A 205 -9.90 -2.29 -17.97
CA SER A 205 -10.49 -1.90 -16.69
C SER A 205 -9.44 -1.47 -15.66
N SER A 206 -8.22 -1.99 -15.74
CA SER A 206 -7.12 -1.65 -14.83
C SER A 206 -6.48 -0.28 -15.12
N ALA A 207 -6.76 0.35 -16.27
CA ALA A 207 -6.24 1.67 -16.62
C ALA A 207 -6.77 2.79 -15.68
N LYS A 208 -7.95 2.60 -15.11
CA LYS A 208 -8.67 3.63 -14.34
C LYS A 208 -8.84 3.21 -12.88
N THR A 209 -8.96 4.22 -12.02
CA THR A 209 -9.42 4.00 -10.65
C THR A 209 -10.92 3.73 -10.63
N GLN A 210 -11.35 2.96 -9.64
CA GLN A 210 -12.75 2.65 -9.36
C GLN A 210 -13.12 3.19 -7.98
N TRP A 211 -14.19 3.96 -7.92
CA TRP A 211 -14.74 4.39 -6.64
C TRP A 211 -15.47 3.23 -5.96
N CYS A 212 -15.27 3.09 -4.66
CA CYS A 212 -15.80 1.94 -3.92
C CYS A 212 -17.05 2.23 -3.07
N GLY A 213 -17.72 3.36 -3.31
CA GLY A 213 -18.92 3.74 -2.54
C GLY A 213 -18.61 4.26 -1.12
N ARG A 214 -17.39 4.75 -0.88
CA ARG A 214 -16.95 5.13 0.46
C ARG A 214 -16.17 6.42 0.46
N TYR A 215 -16.36 7.21 1.52
CA TYR A 215 -15.53 8.36 1.83
C TYR A 215 -14.78 8.15 3.15
N ALA A 216 -13.62 8.77 3.25
CA ALA A 216 -12.83 8.82 4.46
C ALA A 216 -12.69 10.27 4.93
N TYR A 217 -13.12 10.56 6.15
CA TYR A 217 -12.82 11.80 6.89
C TYR A 217 -11.55 11.56 7.70
N ARG A 218 -10.59 12.45 7.54
CA ARG A 218 -9.25 12.22 8.08
C ARG A 218 -8.70 13.46 8.77
N GLY A 219 -8.05 13.26 9.91
CA GLY A 219 -7.34 14.33 10.58
C GLY A 219 -6.59 13.88 11.82
N MET A 220 -5.98 14.86 12.47
CA MET A 220 -5.26 14.68 13.72
C MET A 220 -6.04 15.31 14.85
N VAL A 221 -6.10 14.61 15.98
CA VAL A 221 -6.72 15.07 17.22
C VAL A 221 -5.63 15.24 18.27
N ARG A 222 -5.60 16.37 18.96
CA ARG A 222 -4.74 16.54 20.14
C ARG A 222 -5.29 15.66 21.26
N MET A 223 -4.43 14.89 21.92
CA MET A 223 -4.86 14.02 23.04
C MET A 223 -5.59 14.82 24.14
N SER A 224 -5.16 16.06 24.40
CA SER A 224 -5.78 16.96 25.37
C SER A 224 -7.17 17.48 24.97
N ALA A 225 -7.62 17.25 23.74
CA ALA A 225 -8.97 17.63 23.30
C ALA A 225 -10.02 16.54 23.55
N LEU A 226 -9.59 15.38 24.04
CA LEU A 226 -10.48 14.27 24.38
C LEU A 226 -10.64 14.15 25.90
N PRO A 227 -11.77 13.62 26.38
CA PRO A 227 -11.95 13.26 27.78
C PRO A 227 -10.84 12.32 28.28
N PRO A 228 -10.41 12.42 29.56
CA PRO A 228 -9.30 11.63 30.08
C PRO A 228 -9.50 10.10 30.02
N ASP A 229 -10.75 9.66 30.02
CA ASP A 229 -11.18 8.27 29.94
C ASP A 229 -11.50 7.79 28.51
N HIS A 230 -11.21 8.61 27.50
CA HIS A 230 -11.51 8.25 26.12
C HIS A 230 -10.70 7.02 25.66
N PRO A 231 -11.36 5.96 25.09
CA PRO A 231 -10.70 4.69 24.77
C PRO A 231 -9.48 4.81 23.86
N SER A 232 -9.49 5.76 22.91
CA SER A 232 -8.39 5.99 21.97
C SER A 232 -7.14 6.63 22.59
N LEU A 233 -7.18 7.04 23.86
CA LEU A 233 -6.00 7.51 24.58
C LEU A 233 -5.18 6.34 25.15
N GLU A 234 -5.84 5.22 25.43
CA GLU A 234 -5.21 4.04 26.02
C GLU A 234 -4.49 3.18 24.99
N VAL A 235 -5.19 2.83 23.89
CA VAL A 235 -4.70 1.91 22.85
C VAL A 235 -5.19 2.36 21.47
N PRO A 236 -4.54 1.90 20.40
CA PRO A 236 -5.10 2.04 19.06
C PRO A 236 -6.45 1.35 18.95
N MET A 237 -7.45 2.04 18.42
CA MET A 237 -8.82 1.55 18.37
C MET A 237 -9.27 1.35 16.91
N ARG A 238 -10.11 0.35 16.71
CA ARG A 238 -10.92 0.17 15.53
C ARG A 238 -12.38 0.01 15.94
N TYR A 239 -13.13 1.09 15.80
CA TYR A 239 -14.58 1.08 15.97
C TYR A 239 -15.20 0.55 14.68
N VAL A 240 -16.01 -0.49 14.76
CA VAL A 240 -16.70 -1.12 13.64
C VAL A 240 -18.20 -0.98 13.81
N GLY A 241 -18.93 -0.88 12.71
CA GLY A 241 -20.37 -0.76 12.72
C GLY A 241 -20.96 -0.76 11.32
N ALA A 242 -22.31 -0.66 11.27
CA ALA A 242 -23.03 -0.63 10.00
C ALA A 242 -22.53 0.50 9.10
N ASP A 243 -22.15 0.14 7.88
CA ASP A 243 -21.73 1.05 6.81
C ASP A 243 -20.53 1.96 7.14
N GLY A 244 -19.78 1.65 8.22
CA GLY A 244 -18.65 2.47 8.58
C GLY A 244 -17.67 1.86 9.58
N GLN A 245 -16.52 2.50 9.68
CA GLN A 245 -15.56 2.24 10.75
C GLN A 245 -14.74 3.49 11.07
N VAL A 246 -14.23 3.56 12.29
CA VAL A 246 -13.29 4.59 12.71
C VAL A 246 -12.03 3.95 13.25
N ILE A 247 -10.88 4.31 12.69
CA ILE A 247 -9.57 3.85 13.12
C ILE A 247 -8.85 4.99 13.79
N THR A 248 -8.34 4.74 15.00
CA THR A 248 -7.53 5.71 15.73
C THR A 248 -6.26 5.07 16.24
N TYR A 249 -5.19 5.83 16.26
CA TYR A 249 -3.95 5.44 16.92
C TYR A 249 -3.11 6.65 17.30
N PRO A 250 -2.47 6.62 18.48
CA PRO A 250 -1.54 7.66 18.87
C PRO A 250 -0.29 7.64 17.98
N ILE A 251 0.30 8.82 17.76
CA ILE A 251 1.60 8.99 17.14
C ILE A 251 2.63 9.13 18.24
N PRO A 252 3.52 8.15 18.48
CA PRO A 252 4.42 8.15 19.64
C PRO A 252 5.32 9.39 19.77
N SER A 253 5.69 10.00 18.66
CA SER A 253 6.55 11.18 18.63
C SER A 253 5.81 12.50 18.98
N LYS A 254 4.47 12.49 19.11
CA LYS A 254 3.65 13.70 19.32
C LYS A 254 2.42 13.41 20.18
N PRO A 255 1.91 14.38 20.96
CA PRO A 255 0.69 14.21 21.74
C PRO A 255 -0.58 14.33 20.87
N ILE A 256 -0.63 13.55 19.80
CA ILE A 256 -1.73 13.54 18.82
C ILE A 256 -2.16 12.11 18.49
N ILE A 257 -3.42 11.99 18.11
CA ILE A 257 -4.03 10.76 17.60
C ILE A 257 -4.36 10.96 16.14
N ASN A 258 -3.97 10.02 15.28
CA ASN A 258 -4.48 9.94 13.91
C ASN A 258 -5.89 9.38 13.95
N VAL A 259 -6.81 10.01 13.25
CA VAL A 259 -8.19 9.56 13.09
C VAL A 259 -8.49 9.38 11.60
N LEU A 260 -9.07 8.23 11.27
CA LEU A 260 -9.55 7.88 9.94
C LEU A 260 -10.95 7.30 10.10
N ALA A 261 -11.97 8.10 9.77
CA ALA A 261 -13.37 7.68 9.80
C ALA A 261 -13.86 7.41 8.38
N MET A 262 -14.21 6.17 8.09
CA MET A 262 -14.65 5.71 6.78
C MET A 262 -16.13 5.35 6.84
N ALA A 263 -16.91 5.87 5.90
CA ALA A 263 -18.33 5.61 5.81
C ALA A 263 -18.77 5.32 4.38
N ARG A 264 -19.70 4.40 4.22
CA ARG A 264 -20.40 4.16 2.96
C ARG A 264 -21.37 5.32 2.72
N GLN A 265 -21.30 5.91 1.55
CA GLN A 265 -22.14 7.04 1.17
C GLN A 265 -22.37 7.01 -0.34
N GLU A 266 -23.60 7.33 -0.76
CA GLU A 266 -23.86 7.59 -2.16
C GLU A 266 -23.26 8.94 -2.55
N PRO A 267 -22.59 9.06 -3.71
CA PRO A 267 -22.08 10.34 -4.17
C PRO A 267 -23.24 11.23 -4.63
N ALA A 268 -23.22 12.49 -4.20
CA ALA A 268 -24.13 13.51 -4.77
C ALA A 268 -23.72 13.87 -6.21
N ASP A 269 -22.41 13.81 -6.48
CA ASP A 269 -21.78 14.10 -7.77
C ASP A 269 -20.63 13.09 -8.01
N GLU A 270 -19.77 13.39 -9.01
CA GLU A 270 -18.55 12.60 -9.27
C GLU A 270 -17.68 12.52 -8.01
N PRO A 271 -17.33 11.31 -7.53
CA PRO A 271 -16.59 11.14 -6.28
C PRO A 271 -15.23 11.82 -6.33
N ARG A 272 -14.99 12.75 -5.42
CA ARG A 272 -13.74 13.53 -5.35
C ARG A 272 -13.22 13.64 -3.93
N THR A 273 -11.92 13.87 -3.83
CA THR A 273 -11.31 14.36 -2.59
C THR A 273 -11.58 15.85 -2.50
N THR A 274 -12.31 16.28 -1.48
CA THR A 274 -12.74 17.66 -1.26
C THR A 274 -12.77 17.95 0.23
N ASP A 275 -12.83 19.24 0.59
CA ASP A 275 -13.29 19.61 1.92
C ASP A 275 -14.83 19.53 1.96
N ALA A 276 -15.34 18.81 2.95
CA ALA A 276 -16.77 18.63 3.18
C ALA A 276 -17.22 19.35 4.47
N PRO A 277 -18.47 19.78 4.57
CA PRO A 277 -19.03 20.26 5.84
C PRO A 277 -18.81 19.24 6.95
N ARG A 278 -18.55 19.71 8.16
CA ARG A 278 -18.34 18.84 9.33
C ARG A 278 -19.57 17.99 9.60
N GLU A 279 -20.74 18.54 9.39
CA GLU A 279 -22.05 17.92 9.54
C GLU A 279 -22.19 16.63 8.70
N ASP A 280 -21.52 16.55 7.56
CA ASP A 280 -21.51 15.33 6.72
C ASP A 280 -20.89 14.14 7.48
N SER A 281 -19.79 14.37 8.22
CA SER A 281 -19.14 13.35 9.02
C SER A 281 -19.97 12.98 10.26
N GLU A 282 -20.60 13.94 10.90
CA GLU A 282 -21.47 13.71 12.05
C GLU A 282 -22.73 12.94 11.65
N ALA A 283 -23.31 13.26 10.50
CA ALA A 283 -24.45 12.53 9.95
C ALA A 283 -24.10 11.07 9.57
N ALA A 284 -22.91 10.84 8.99
CA ALA A 284 -22.45 9.51 8.60
C ALA A 284 -22.26 8.56 9.79
N PHE A 285 -22.00 9.10 10.97
CA PHE A 285 -21.80 8.34 12.21
C PHE A 285 -22.88 8.64 13.27
N ALA A 286 -24.07 9.09 12.83
CA ALA A 286 -25.18 9.33 13.73
C ALA A 286 -25.61 8.04 14.43
N GLY A 287 -25.82 8.09 15.76
CA GLY A 287 -26.18 6.91 16.55
C GLY A 287 -25.02 6.04 17.01
N TRP A 288 -23.78 6.38 16.61
CA TRP A 288 -22.60 5.74 17.18
C TRP A 288 -22.33 6.25 18.61
N GLU A 289 -21.56 5.47 19.36
CA GLU A 289 -21.20 5.80 20.74
C GLU A 289 -20.57 7.20 20.90
N PRO A 290 -20.68 7.83 22.09
CA PRO A 290 -20.15 9.16 22.33
C PRO A 290 -18.66 9.34 22.02
N ALA A 291 -17.85 8.29 22.22
CA ALA A 291 -16.43 8.34 21.92
C ALA A 291 -16.15 8.64 20.42
N VAL A 292 -16.93 8.08 19.52
CA VAL A 292 -16.80 8.34 18.07
C VAL A 292 -17.20 9.79 17.76
N ALA A 293 -18.30 10.27 18.34
CA ALA A 293 -18.73 11.67 18.14
C ALA A 293 -17.67 12.65 18.65
N GLN A 294 -17.07 12.41 19.80
CA GLN A 294 -15.98 13.22 20.37
C GLN A 294 -14.76 13.29 19.45
N LEU A 295 -14.38 12.17 18.83
CA LEU A 295 -13.29 12.14 17.85
C LEU A 295 -13.59 13.01 16.64
N LEU A 296 -14.78 12.86 16.04
CA LEU A 296 -15.18 13.62 14.85
C LEU A 296 -15.24 15.13 15.14
N GLN A 297 -15.73 15.52 16.30
CA GLN A 297 -15.76 16.92 16.75
C GLN A 297 -14.34 17.47 16.99
N ALA A 298 -13.42 16.63 17.47
CA ALA A 298 -12.05 17.04 17.78
C ALA A 298 -11.13 17.08 16.55
N ILE A 299 -11.46 16.41 15.45
CA ILE A 299 -10.69 16.53 14.20
C ILE A 299 -10.70 17.98 13.72
N ASN A 300 -9.50 18.58 13.59
CA ASN A 300 -9.35 19.95 13.11
C ASN A 300 -10.30 20.92 13.83
N ALA A 301 -10.36 20.86 15.16
CA ALA A 301 -11.26 21.66 15.97
C ALA A 301 -11.19 23.15 15.58
N GLY A 302 -12.35 23.77 15.36
CA GLY A 302 -12.49 25.14 14.89
C GLY A 302 -12.57 25.32 13.36
N SER A 303 -12.33 24.27 12.55
CA SER A 303 -12.63 24.32 11.12
C SER A 303 -14.09 23.94 10.84
N PRO A 304 -14.82 24.68 9.99
CA PRO A 304 -16.17 24.32 9.58
C PRO A 304 -16.22 23.13 8.61
N THR A 305 -15.06 22.76 8.05
CA THR A 305 -14.94 21.67 7.08
C THR A 305 -13.90 20.63 7.51
N LEU A 306 -14.04 19.42 7.00
CA LEU A 306 -13.07 18.33 7.14
C LEU A 306 -12.61 17.86 5.77
N PRO A 307 -11.32 17.50 5.62
CA PRO A 307 -10.88 16.77 4.42
C PRO A 307 -11.64 15.47 4.27
N ARG A 308 -12.37 15.33 3.16
CA ARG A 308 -13.13 14.14 2.78
C ARG A 308 -12.49 13.51 1.53
N TRP A 309 -12.06 12.29 1.65
CA TRP A 309 -11.35 11.56 0.61
C TRP A 309 -12.27 10.51 0.01
N ALA A 310 -12.53 10.60 -1.30
CA ALA A 310 -13.17 9.50 -2.00
C ALA A 310 -12.23 8.30 -2.02
N LEU A 311 -12.66 7.18 -1.44
CA LEU A 311 -11.86 5.97 -1.45
C LEU A 311 -11.99 5.30 -2.82
N VAL A 312 -10.87 5.21 -3.50
CA VAL A 312 -10.75 4.57 -4.80
C VAL A 312 -9.81 3.38 -4.71
N THR A 313 -10.04 2.42 -5.58
CA THR A 313 -9.19 1.25 -5.76
C THR A 313 -8.80 1.11 -7.23
N VAL A 314 -7.92 0.20 -7.52
CA VAL A 314 -7.49 -0.14 -8.87
C VAL A 314 -7.78 -1.62 -9.08
N GLN A 315 -8.41 -2.00 -10.18
CA GLN A 315 -8.38 -3.40 -10.59
C GLN A 315 -6.93 -3.74 -10.94
N PRO A 316 -6.23 -4.58 -10.16
CA PRO A 316 -4.83 -4.90 -10.47
C PRO A 316 -4.74 -5.50 -11.87
N PRO A 317 -3.83 -5.00 -12.75
CA PRO A 317 -3.65 -5.60 -14.05
C PRO A 317 -3.15 -7.05 -13.92
N PRO A 318 -3.41 -7.90 -14.93
CA PRO A 318 -2.94 -9.29 -14.93
C PRO A 318 -1.42 -9.42 -14.76
N ASN A 319 -0.67 -8.44 -15.29
CA ASN A 319 0.78 -8.33 -15.14
C ASN A 319 1.13 -6.91 -14.73
N TYR A 320 2.18 -6.76 -13.93
CA TYR A 320 2.75 -5.45 -13.55
C TYR A 320 3.89 -5.04 -14.46
N VAL A 321 4.36 -5.96 -15.31
CA VAL A 321 5.45 -5.75 -16.27
C VAL A 321 4.88 -5.65 -17.68
N PHE A 322 5.14 -4.54 -18.33
CA PHE A 322 4.78 -4.22 -19.71
C PHE A 322 6.05 -3.91 -20.49
N GLY A 323 6.74 -4.94 -20.98
CA GLY A 323 8.04 -4.79 -21.63
C GLY A 323 9.09 -4.16 -20.71
N ARG A 324 9.47 -2.91 -20.98
CA ARG A 324 10.42 -2.11 -20.19
C ARG A 324 9.74 -1.15 -19.20
N VAL A 325 8.47 -1.36 -18.92
CA VAL A 325 7.70 -0.58 -17.94
C VAL A 325 7.24 -1.51 -16.83
N VAL A 326 7.48 -1.12 -15.57
CA VAL A 326 7.06 -1.88 -14.39
C VAL A 326 6.20 -1.01 -13.50
N LEU A 327 5.10 -1.54 -12.99
CA LEU A 327 4.25 -0.88 -12.01
C LEU A 327 4.53 -1.43 -10.61
N ILE A 328 4.56 -0.52 -9.62
CA ILE A 328 4.76 -0.87 -8.21
C ILE A 328 3.84 -0.07 -7.28
N GLY A 329 3.58 -0.60 -6.10
CA GLY A 329 2.75 0.05 -5.10
C GLY A 329 1.34 0.36 -5.61
N ASP A 330 0.78 1.50 -5.20
CA ASP A 330 -0.58 1.88 -5.59
C ASP A 330 -0.76 2.09 -7.10
N ALA A 331 0.31 2.29 -7.86
CA ALA A 331 0.26 2.32 -9.31
C ALA A 331 -0.08 0.94 -9.89
N ALA A 332 0.29 -0.14 -9.23
CA ALA A 332 0.00 -1.52 -9.61
C ALA A 332 -1.29 -2.07 -8.96
N HIS A 333 -1.49 -1.79 -7.67
CA HIS A 333 -2.50 -2.48 -6.85
C HIS A 333 -3.12 -1.59 -5.77
N GLY A 334 -3.35 -0.30 -6.06
CA GLY A 334 -4.03 0.61 -5.13
C GLY A 334 -5.26 -0.02 -4.49
N MET A 335 -5.22 -0.23 -3.19
CA MET A 335 -6.21 -0.97 -2.41
C MET A 335 -6.87 -0.13 -1.34
N LEU A 336 -7.97 -0.62 -0.79
CA LEU A 336 -8.66 0.02 0.32
C LEU A 336 -7.83 -0.06 1.62
N PRO A 337 -7.98 0.91 2.56
CA PRO A 337 -7.11 1.01 3.74
C PRO A 337 -7.45 0.02 4.86
N TYR A 338 -8.39 -0.89 4.67
CA TYR A 338 -8.95 -1.75 5.71
C TYR A 338 -7.96 -2.73 6.36
N LEU A 339 -6.90 -3.10 5.68
CA LEU A 339 -5.82 -3.92 6.24
C LEU A 339 -4.62 -3.10 6.75
N GLY A 340 -4.61 -1.78 6.50
CA GLY A 340 -3.45 -0.94 6.80
C GLY A 340 -2.19 -1.36 6.03
N ALA A 341 -2.38 -1.90 4.83
CA ALA A 341 -1.40 -2.71 4.13
C ALA A 341 -0.67 -1.96 3.00
N GLY A 342 -1.31 -0.97 2.40
CA GLY A 342 -0.83 -0.35 1.16
C GLY A 342 0.61 0.16 1.24
N ALA A 343 0.95 0.88 2.31
CA ALA A 343 2.30 1.42 2.48
C ALA A 343 3.37 0.31 2.59
N GLY A 344 3.08 -0.75 3.36
CA GLY A 344 3.97 -1.90 3.48
C GLY A 344 4.18 -2.60 2.14
N MET A 345 3.10 -2.84 1.40
CA MET A 345 3.18 -3.47 0.06
C MET A 345 4.01 -2.63 -0.90
N ALA A 346 3.82 -1.31 -0.88
CA ALA A 346 4.56 -0.38 -1.73
C ALA A 346 6.07 -0.39 -1.42
N ILE A 347 6.43 -0.46 -0.14
CA ILE A 347 7.83 -0.57 0.31
C ILE A 347 8.42 -1.91 -0.11
N ASP A 348 7.69 -3.00 0.12
CA ASP A 348 8.12 -4.34 -0.23
C ASP A 348 8.32 -4.51 -1.75
N ASP A 349 7.43 -3.93 -2.58
CA ASP A 349 7.57 -3.94 -4.04
C ASP A 349 8.84 -3.24 -4.48
N GLY A 350 9.04 -2.03 -3.96
CA GLY A 350 10.20 -1.22 -4.31
C GLY A 350 11.50 -1.89 -3.89
N TYR A 351 11.54 -2.46 -2.68
CA TYR A 351 12.71 -3.22 -2.22
C TYR A 351 12.98 -4.44 -3.09
N ALA A 352 11.95 -5.25 -3.37
CA ALA A 352 12.10 -6.45 -4.17
C ALA A 352 12.66 -6.15 -5.58
N LEU A 353 12.07 -5.14 -6.24
CA LEU A 353 12.57 -4.71 -7.57
C LEU A 353 13.97 -4.14 -7.48
N GLY A 354 14.24 -3.27 -6.49
CA GLY A 354 15.56 -2.67 -6.29
C GLY A 354 16.65 -3.70 -6.00
N ARG A 355 16.35 -4.72 -5.16
CA ARG A 355 17.25 -5.84 -4.89
C ARG A 355 17.54 -6.63 -6.16
N LEU A 356 16.50 -7.05 -6.89
CA LEU A 356 16.68 -7.82 -8.13
C LEU A 356 17.53 -7.06 -9.17
N LEU A 357 17.31 -5.76 -9.31
CA LEU A 357 18.12 -4.92 -10.22
C LEU A 357 19.57 -4.78 -9.74
N GLY A 358 19.79 -4.58 -8.43
CA GLY A 358 21.11 -4.48 -7.83
C GLY A 358 21.91 -5.78 -7.95
N ASP A 359 21.32 -6.91 -7.58
CA ASP A 359 21.96 -8.23 -7.68
C ASP A 359 22.26 -8.60 -9.14
N TRP A 360 21.34 -8.30 -10.06
CA TRP A 360 21.55 -8.48 -11.50
C TRP A 360 22.70 -7.63 -12.05
N ALA A 361 22.79 -6.36 -11.63
CA ALA A 361 23.89 -5.48 -12.03
C ALA A 361 25.23 -5.99 -11.52
N ASN A 362 25.31 -6.37 -10.22
CA ASN A 362 26.52 -6.98 -9.61
C ASN A 362 26.92 -8.30 -10.28
N GLY A 363 25.94 -9.11 -10.68
CA GLY A 363 26.15 -10.38 -11.38
C GLY A 363 26.69 -10.23 -12.81
N GLY A 364 26.95 -9.01 -13.28
CA GLY A 364 27.44 -8.72 -14.62
C GLY A 364 26.36 -8.87 -15.69
N ARG A 365 25.10 -8.77 -15.33
CA ARG A 365 23.92 -8.76 -16.23
C ARG A 365 23.87 -9.97 -17.16
N ARG A 366 24.18 -11.16 -16.62
CA ARG A 366 24.34 -12.41 -17.40
C ARG A 366 23.03 -12.91 -18.01
N ILE A 367 21.90 -12.52 -17.47
CA ILE A 367 20.55 -12.83 -17.99
C ILE A 367 19.89 -11.58 -18.56
N PRO A 368 18.91 -11.70 -19.46
CA PRO A 368 18.16 -10.55 -19.98
C PRO A 368 17.43 -9.80 -18.86
N LEU A 369 17.30 -8.48 -18.97
CA LEU A 369 16.49 -7.66 -18.04
C LEU A 369 15.05 -8.19 -17.96
N ALA A 370 14.48 -8.70 -19.04
CA ALA A 370 13.15 -9.29 -19.04
C ALA A 370 13.01 -10.41 -18.02
N SER A 371 14.02 -11.28 -17.86
CA SER A 371 13.98 -12.37 -16.87
C SER A 371 13.99 -11.85 -15.44
N VAL A 372 14.68 -10.74 -15.18
CA VAL A 372 14.66 -10.06 -13.88
C VAL A 372 13.27 -9.51 -13.58
N LEU A 373 12.64 -8.88 -14.57
CA LEU A 373 11.30 -8.34 -14.44
C LEU A 373 10.23 -9.44 -14.31
N GLU A 374 10.41 -10.57 -14.98
CA GLU A 374 9.59 -11.77 -14.81
C GLU A 374 9.70 -12.35 -13.40
N ALA A 375 10.89 -12.37 -12.83
CA ALA A 375 11.09 -12.76 -11.45
C ALA A 375 10.34 -11.82 -10.48
N TYR A 376 10.41 -10.50 -10.71
CA TYR A 376 9.63 -9.53 -9.95
C TYR A 376 8.13 -9.80 -10.03
N GLU A 377 7.57 -9.98 -11.24
CA GLU A 377 6.14 -10.29 -11.44
C GLU A 377 5.73 -11.57 -10.70
N SER A 378 6.52 -12.64 -10.86
CA SER A 378 6.23 -13.94 -10.22
C SER A 378 6.22 -13.84 -8.70
N LEU A 379 7.03 -12.98 -8.15
CA LEU A 379 7.24 -12.79 -6.75
C LEU A 379 6.17 -11.89 -6.10
N ARG A 380 5.82 -10.77 -6.76
CA ARG A 380 4.94 -9.75 -6.18
C ARG A 380 3.50 -9.86 -6.68
N GLY A 381 3.30 -10.18 -7.95
CA GLY A 381 1.99 -10.17 -8.57
C GLY A 381 0.92 -11.00 -7.85
N PRO A 382 1.14 -12.31 -7.59
CA PRO A 382 0.15 -13.14 -6.91
C PRO A 382 -0.21 -12.62 -5.52
N LEU A 383 0.81 -12.24 -4.73
CA LEU A 383 0.65 -11.78 -3.36
C LEU A 383 -0.15 -10.47 -3.28
N THR A 384 0.19 -9.50 -4.12
CA THR A 384 -0.44 -8.18 -4.07
C THR A 384 -1.88 -8.21 -4.58
N ARG A 385 -2.19 -9.06 -5.57
CA ARG A 385 -3.57 -9.31 -6.03
C ARG A 385 -4.40 -9.98 -4.94
N GLU A 386 -3.84 -10.94 -4.21
CA GLU A 386 -4.51 -11.55 -3.06
C GLU A 386 -4.79 -10.51 -1.95
N MET A 387 -3.80 -9.68 -1.63
CA MET A 387 -3.97 -8.62 -0.63
C MET A 387 -5.02 -7.60 -1.03
N HIS A 388 -5.07 -7.22 -2.30
CA HIS A 388 -6.11 -6.36 -2.83
C HIS A 388 -7.50 -6.99 -2.62
N ALA A 389 -7.69 -8.25 -2.99
CA ALA A 389 -8.97 -8.96 -2.81
C ALA A 389 -9.35 -9.07 -1.33
N ARG A 390 -8.40 -9.37 -0.44
CA ARG A 390 -8.63 -9.43 1.01
C ARG A 390 -8.97 -8.06 1.60
N SER A 391 -8.41 -6.98 1.06
CA SER A 391 -8.75 -5.62 1.50
C SER A 391 -10.22 -5.28 1.20
N LEU A 392 -10.73 -5.70 0.05
CA LEU A 392 -12.16 -5.56 -0.31
C LEU A 392 -13.06 -6.41 0.61
N ALA A 393 -12.71 -7.68 0.83
CA ALA A 393 -13.45 -8.56 1.73
C ALA A 393 -13.49 -8.03 3.17
N SER A 394 -12.37 -7.48 3.65
CA SER A 394 -12.28 -6.85 4.97
C SER A 394 -13.17 -5.61 5.09
N ALA A 395 -13.35 -4.84 4.00
CA ALA A 395 -14.26 -3.72 4.00
C ALA A 395 -15.70 -4.17 4.26
N GLU A 396 -16.17 -5.20 3.56
CA GLU A 396 -17.52 -5.74 3.76
C GLU A 396 -17.73 -6.28 5.19
N ALA A 397 -16.76 -7.06 5.69
CA ALA A 397 -16.87 -7.64 7.03
C ALA A 397 -16.87 -6.57 8.15
N LEU A 398 -15.96 -5.61 8.08
CA LEU A 398 -15.78 -4.58 9.12
C LEU A 398 -16.85 -3.48 9.09
N GLU A 399 -17.62 -3.38 8.02
CA GLU A 399 -18.78 -2.49 7.87
C GLU A 399 -20.12 -3.23 8.03
N LEU A 400 -20.07 -4.45 8.54
CA LEU A 400 -21.23 -5.33 8.78
C LEU A 400 -22.09 -5.49 7.52
N GLY A 401 -21.46 -5.65 6.35
CA GLY A 401 -22.12 -5.94 5.08
C GLY A 401 -22.26 -7.44 4.81
N GLY A 402 -23.06 -7.81 3.79
CA GLY A 402 -23.22 -9.20 3.37
C GLY A 402 -23.73 -10.11 4.49
N GLU A 403 -23.01 -11.17 4.79
CA GLU A 403 -23.41 -12.16 5.82
C GLU A 403 -23.42 -11.61 7.26
N TYR A 404 -22.86 -10.40 7.49
CA TYR A 404 -22.84 -9.74 8.80
C TYR A 404 -24.00 -8.75 8.99
N GLU A 405 -24.92 -8.62 8.06
CA GLU A 405 -26.07 -7.71 8.15
C GLU A 405 -26.92 -7.95 9.37
N ALA A 406 -26.97 -9.18 9.87
CA ALA A 406 -27.67 -9.54 11.11
C ALA A 406 -27.16 -8.80 12.36
N LEU A 407 -25.95 -8.24 12.33
CA LEU A 407 -25.39 -7.44 13.42
C LEU A 407 -25.75 -5.94 13.33
N ARG A 408 -26.33 -5.50 12.21
CA ARG A 408 -26.70 -4.11 12.01
C ARG A 408 -27.86 -3.70 12.92
N GLY A 409 -27.73 -2.55 13.55
CA GLY A 409 -28.78 -2.00 14.40
C GLY A 409 -29.10 -2.79 15.66
N GLN A 410 -28.34 -3.86 15.96
CA GLN A 410 -28.48 -4.60 17.21
C GLN A 410 -27.50 -4.10 18.25
N GLU A 411 -28.00 -3.76 19.43
CA GLU A 411 -27.16 -3.62 20.61
C GLU A 411 -26.67 -4.99 21.04
N VAL A 412 -25.35 -5.15 21.08
CA VAL A 412 -24.71 -6.42 21.42
C VAL A 412 -23.82 -6.25 22.63
N GLY A 413 -23.84 -7.25 23.49
CA GLY A 413 -22.93 -7.36 24.62
C GLY A 413 -21.70 -8.24 24.29
N LYS A 414 -20.73 -8.24 25.18
CA LYS A 414 -19.55 -9.11 25.10
C LYS A 414 -19.99 -10.58 25.02
N GLY A 415 -19.53 -11.32 24.02
CA GLY A 415 -19.88 -12.74 23.83
C GLY A 415 -21.16 -13.00 23.03
N THR A 416 -21.78 -11.98 22.46
CA THR A 416 -22.93 -12.16 21.55
C THR A 416 -22.55 -13.06 20.36
N PRO A 417 -23.38 -14.06 19.98
CA PRO A 417 -23.07 -15.00 18.90
C PRO A 417 -22.66 -14.34 17.58
N GLY A 418 -23.27 -13.21 17.21
CA GLY A 418 -22.91 -12.46 16.00
C GLY A 418 -21.50 -11.86 16.06
N LEU A 419 -21.03 -11.38 17.22
CA LEU A 419 -19.64 -10.94 17.37
C LEU A 419 -18.66 -12.12 17.33
N LEU A 420 -19.04 -13.29 17.84
CA LEU A 420 -18.27 -14.52 17.73
C LEU A 420 -18.15 -14.95 16.27
N LEU A 421 -19.25 -14.87 15.50
CA LEU A 421 -19.22 -15.13 14.06
C LEU A 421 -18.29 -14.16 13.32
N LEU A 422 -18.34 -12.87 13.63
CA LEU A 422 -17.41 -11.88 13.06
C LEU A 422 -15.95 -12.22 13.38
N LEU A 423 -15.67 -12.62 14.62
CA LEU A 423 -14.34 -13.06 15.05
C LEU A 423 -13.89 -14.32 14.30
N GLU A 424 -14.77 -15.33 14.19
CA GLU A 424 -14.49 -16.58 13.46
C GLU A 424 -14.14 -16.29 11.99
N LYS A 425 -14.88 -15.42 11.34
CA LYS A 425 -14.68 -15.04 9.93
C LYS A 425 -13.47 -14.12 9.71
N LEU A 426 -13.18 -13.27 10.67
CA LEU A 426 -11.89 -12.56 10.71
C LEU A 426 -10.74 -13.53 11.04
N GLY A 427 -11.09 -14.82 11.29
CA GLY A 427 -10.20 -15.91 11.58
C GLY A 427 -9.79 -16.01 13.05
N ALA A 428 -10.53 -15.41 13.97
CA ALA A 428 -10.35 -15.58 15.40
C ALA A 428 -11.27 -16.71 15.90
N THR A 429 -10.72 -17.88 16.14
CA THR A 429 -11.48 -19.04 16.62
C THR A 429 -11.84 -18.96 18.10
N SER A 430 -11.19 -18.05 18.85
CA SER A 430 -11.48 -17.77 20.26
C SER A 430 -10.95 -16.38 20.64
N PRO A 431 -11.60 -15.66 21.57
CA PRO A 431 -11.03 -14.45 22.18
C PRO A 431 -9.66 -14.68 22.82
N ASP A 432 -9.35 -15.93 23.17
CA ASP A 432 -8.06 -16.36 23.74
C ASP A 432 -7.06 -16.88 22.70
N ASP A 433 -7.47 -17.09 21.44
CA ASP A 433 -6.59 -17.57 20.37
C ASP A 433 -5.79 -16.40 19.75
N ARG A 434 -4.92 -15.82 20.57
CA ARG A 434 -4.17 -14.57 20.34
C ARG A 434 -3.23 -14.63 19.14
N TYR A 435 -2.96 -15.82 18.56
CA TYR A 435 -1.85 -16.03 17.62
C TYR A 435 -2.21 -16.77 16.33
N ARG A 436 -3.39 -17.36 16.21
CA ARG A 436 -3.73 -18.33 15.16
C ARG A 436 -4.72 -17.85 14.11
N THR A 437 -5.22 -16.60 14.21
CA THR A 437 -6.23 -16.15 13.27
C THR A 437 -5.62 -15.89 11.89
N PRO A 438 -6.26 -16.29 10.78
CA PRO A 438 -5.82 -15.95 9.44
C PRO A 438 -5.58 -14.46 9.23
N TYR A 439 -6.36 -13.58 9.85
CA TYR A 439 -6.15 -12.13 9.83
C TYR A 439 -4.85 -11.73 10.55
N VAL A 440 -4.59 -12.25 11.75
CA VAL A 440 -3.35 -11.98 12.50
C VAL A 440 -2.18 -12.67 11.82
N GLN A 441 -2.33 -13.89 11.30
CA GLN A 441 -1.33 -14.57 10.51
C GLN A 441 -1.04 -13.77 9.24
N LEU A 442 -2.07 -13.25 8.57
CA LEU A 442 -1.93 -12.38 7.42
C LEU A 442 -1.11 -11.13 7.76
N LEU A 443 -1.40 -10.46 8.87
CA LEU A 443 -0.63 -9.30 9.32
C LEU A 443 0.79 -9.69 9.78
N ARG A 444 1.04 -10.93 10.20
CA ARG A 444 2.35 -11.43 10.64
C ARG A 444 3.17 -12.08 9.54
N THR A 445 2.55 -12.83 8.65
CA THR A 445 3.24 -13.74 7.71
C THR A 445 2.84 -13.56 6.26
N GLY A 446 1.69 -12.99 5.97
CA GLY A 446 1.07 -12.94 4.65
C GLY A 446 1.81 -12.12 3.58
N TRP A 447 2.94 -11.54 3.96
CA TRP A 447 3.71 -10.63 3.13
C TRP A 447 5.12 -11.15 2.82
N LEU A 448 5.43 -12.36 3.27
CA LEU A 448 6.79 -12.82 3.42
C LEU A 448 7.41 -13.30 2.11
N PHE A 449 8.43 -12.54 1.71
CA PHE A 449 9.77 -13.15 1.67
C PHE A 449 10.16 -13.61 3.07
N ARG A 450 10.41 -14.88 3.30
CA ARG A 450 11.28 -15.26 4.39
C ARG A 450 12.69 -14.84 3.97
N ILE A 451 13.22 -13.83 4.61
CA ILE A 451 14.65 -13.73 4.81
C ILE A 451 14.91 -14.79 5.89
N ASP A 452 15.09 -16.03 5.47
CA ASP A 452 15.63 -17.05 6.35
C ASP A 452 17.13 -16.72 6.52
N ASP A 453 17.55 -16.63 7.76
CA ASP A 453 18.89 -16.61 8.30
C ASP A 453 19.88 -17.45 7.47
N GLY A 454 20.32 -16.93 6.33
CA GLY A 454 21.48 -17.40 5.56
C GLY A 454 21.27 -18.62 4.69
N THR A 455 20.04 -19.09 4.43
CA THR A 455 19.77 -20.14 3.42
C THR A 455 18.65 -19.68 2.49
N ASP A 456 19.05 -19.19 1.31
CA ASP A 456 18.17 -18.78 0.21
C ASP A 456 17.32 -19.94 -0.34
N GLN A 457 16.20 -20.24 0.29
CA GLN A 457 15.15 -21.04 -0.31
C GLN A 457 13.84 -20.29 -0.36
N VAL A 458 13.51 -19.78 -1.54
CA VAL A 458 12.16 -19.36 -1.91
C VAL A 458 11.28 -20.60 -1.89
N ARG A 459 10.57 -20.86 -0.79
CA ARG A 459 9.50 -21.88 -0.78
C ARG A 459 8.19 -21.21 -1.20
N GLY A 460 7.98 -21.15 -2.53
CA GLY A 460 6.65 -20.99 -3.11
C GLY A 460 5.91 -22.32 -2.98
N SER A 461 4.62 -22.29 -2.63
CA SER A 461 3.75 -23.45 -2.75
C SER A 461 3.73 -23.96 -4.18
N GLU A 462 4.11 -25.21 -4.34
CA GLU A 462 3.98 -26.14 -5.43
C GLU A 462 3.45 -25.61 -6.78
N ALA A 463 4.32 -25.42 -7.75
CA ALA A 463 4.37 -26.01 -9.09
C ALA A 463 5.27 -25.20 -10.03
N GLY A 464 6.45 -25.71 -10.33
CA GLY A 464 7.05 -25.56 -11.67
C GLY A 464 8.09 -24.48 -11.92
N ALA A 465 8.50 -23.63 -10.96
CA ALA A 465 9.46 -22.54 -11.22
C ALA A 465 10.81 -22.67 -10.46
N THR A 466 11.09 -23.80 -9.85
CA THR A 466 12.19 -23.95 -8.87
C THR A 466 13.59 -24.19 -9.46
N ALA A 467 13.75 -24.34 -10.76
CA ALA A 467 15.04 -24.71 -11.34
C ALA A 467 15.93 -23.53 -11.81
N GLU A 468 15.36 -22.36 -12.09
CA GLU A 468 16.15 -21.24 -12.63
C GLU A 468 16.46 -20.11 -11.62
N LEU A 469 15.75 -20.03 -10.51
CA LEU A 469 15.96 -18.98 -9.49
C LEU A 469 17.18 -19.24 -8.58
N SER A 470 17.70 -20.46 -8.52
CA SER A 470 18.93 -20.79 -7.77
C SER A 470 20.22 -20.28 -8.42
N LEU A 471 20.14 -19.64 -9.58
CA LEU A 471 21.29 -19.08 -10.32
C LEU A 471 21.40 -17.54 -10.20
N ILE A 472 20.46 -16.90 -9.50
CA ILE A 472 20.43 -15.43 -9.32
C ILE A 472 20.86 -15.01 -7.90
N VAL A 473 21.11 -15.98 -7.01
CA VAL A 473 21.63 -15.73 -5.66
C VAL A 473 23.10 -16.11 -5.58
#